data_c09b91280ea726dc1eb46d8c7dd4aa2f
#
_entry.id   c09b91280ea726dc1eb46d8c7dd4aa2f
#
_cell.length_a   1.000
_cell.length_b   1.000
_cell.length_c   1.000
_cell.angle_alpha   90.00
_cell.angle_beta   90.00
_cell.angle_gamma   90.00
#
_symmetry.space_group_name_H-M   'P 1'
#
loop_
_entity.id
_entity.type
_entity.pdbx_description
1 polymer ?
#
loop_
_entity_poly.entity_id
_entity_poly.type
_entity_poly.pdbx_seq_one_letter_code
_entity_poly.pdbx_strand_id
1 'polypeptide(L)'
;MIIYTGQYRHIEVYKEANLLLVPISRSLPKELKLEPYLPLCPTWQMSKMKEAELRPKYGKQLQALNPYKTIKELEKQAEGYEGIVLLAWEAFTVFSHRNLAAAWISQNSKYKV
;
A
#
# COMPACT_ATOMS: atom_id res chain seq x y z
N MET A 1 0.39 12.56 9.30
CA MET A 1 0.80 11.20 8.87
C MET A 1 1.54 11.31 7.55
N ILE A 2 2.63 10.59 7.40
CA ILE A 2 3.40 10.54 6.16
C ILE A 2 3.13 9.19 5.48
N ILE A 3 3.01 9.19 4.15
CA ILE A 3 2.73 7.99 3.36
C ILE A 3 4.00 7.62 2.58
N TYR A 4 4.56 6.47 2.89
CA TYR A 4 5.71 5.93 2.17
C TYR A 4 5.30 4.71 1.36
N THR A 5 6.10 4.39 0.34
CA THR A 5 6.03 3.09 -0.34
C THR A 5 7.32 2.35 -0.06
N GLY A 6 7.24 1.03 0.06
CA GLY A 6 8.41 0.25 0.44
C GLY A 6 8.38 -1.18 -0.07
N GLN A 7 9.50 -1.87 0.14
CA GLN A 7 9.68 -3.27 -0.18
C GLN A 7 9.76 -4.08 1.10
N TYR A 8 9.28 -5.32 1.04
CA TYR A 8 9.36 -6.20 2.21
C TYR A 8 10.79 -6.43 2.69
N ARG A 9 11.77 -6.41 1.79
CA ARG A 9 13.17 -6.63 2.16
C ARG A 9 13.75 -5.56 3.08
N HIS A 10 13.10 -4.41 3.20
CA HIS A 10 13.58 -3.28 4.03
C HIS A 10 12.74 -3.05 5.28
N ILE A 11 12.01 -4.06 5.74
CA ILE A 11 11.10 -3.94 6.88
C ILE A 11 11.77 -3.37 8.13
N GLU A 12 12.99 -3.80 8.44
CA GLU A 12 13.67 -3.34 9.65
C GLU A 12 13.93 -1.83 9.63
N VAL A 13 14.23 -1.27 8.46
CA VAL A 13 14.42 0.17 8.30
C VAL A 13 13.13 0.91 8.64
N TYR A 14 12.00 0.39 8.16
CA TYR A 14 10.70 1.02 8.41
C TYR A 14 10.29 0.93 9.87
N LYS A 15 10.57 -0.19 10.53
CA LYS A 15 10.30 -0.34 11.96
C LYS A 15 11.12 0.65 12.79
N GLU A 16 12.40 0.81 12.45
CA GLU A 16 13.27 1.77 13.14
C GLU A 16 12.80 3.21 12.97
N ALA A 17 12.17 3.52 11.84
CA ALA A 17 11.60 4.83 11.58
C ALA A 17 10.22 5.02 12.22
N ASN A 18 9.74 4.06 12.99
CA ASN A 18 8.44 4.07 13.64
C ASN A 18 7.29 4.22 12.64
N LEU A 19 7.36 3.47 11.55
CA LEU A 19 6.31 3.45 10.52
C LEU A 19 5.43 2.22 10.69
N LEU A 20 4.13 2.40 10.52
CA LEU A 20 3.20 1.28 10.49
C LEU A 20 3.38 0.53 9.17
N LEU A 21 3.62 -0.77 9.26
CA LEU A 21 3.76 -1.63 8.08
C LEU A 21 2.36 -1.98 7.55
N VAL A 22 2.07 -1.59 6.32
CA VAL A 22 0.77 -1.83 5.68
C VAL A 22 0.99 -2.65 4.41
N PRO A 23 0.93 -4.00 4.52
CA PRO A 23 1.08 -4.84 3.33
C PRO A 23 -0.12 -4.64 2.40
N ILE A 24 0.16 -4.42 1.13
CA ILE A 24 -0.88 -4.29 0.10
C ILE A 24 -0.67 -5.28 -1.04
N SER A 25 -0.11 -6.44 -0.72
CA SER A 25 -0.07 -7.61 -1.59
C SER A 25 -0.73 -8.76 -0.85
N ARG A 26 -1.34 -9.70 -1.58
CA ARG A 26 -2.05 -10.82 -0.94
C ARG A 26 -1.09 -11.87 -0.40
N SER A 27 0.08 -12.01 -1.00
CA SER A 27 1.13 -12.89 -0.48
C SER A 27 2.13 -12.06 0.32
N LEU A 28 2.58 -12.61 1.45
CA LEU A 28 3.51 -11.96 2.36
C LEU A 28 4.75 -12.83 2.57
N PRO A 29 5.88 -12.24 2.98
CA PRO A 29 7.01 -13.05 3.43
C PRO A 29 6.60 -13.96 4.58
N LYS A 30 7.13 -15.19 4.60
CA LYS A 30 6.75 -16.19 5.60
C LYS A 30 6.99 -15.73 7.04
N GLU A 31 8.03 -14.94 7.25
CA GLU A 31 8.40 -14.46 8.57
C GLU A 31 7.53 -13.31 9.05
N LEU A 32 6.82 -12.67 8.14
CA LEU A 32 6.02 -11.49 8.46
C LEU A 32 4.62 -11.90 8.91
N LYS A 33 4.35 -11.72 10.21
CA LYS A 33 3.07 -12.08 10.80
C LYS A 33 2.15 -10.87 10.86
N LEU A 34 1.72 -10.40 9.70
CA LEU A 34 0.80 -9.28 9.55
C LEU A 34 -0.32 -9.67 8.60
N GLU A 35 -1.45 -8.96 8.73
CA GLU A 35 -2.56 -9.10 7.80
C GLU A 35 -2.40 -8.08 6.68
N PRO A 36 -2.64 -8.48 5.41
CA PRO A 36 -2.66 -7.49 4.34
C PRO A 36 -3.89 -6.59 4.47
N TYR A 37 -3.73 -5.33 4.07
CA TYR A 37 -4.87 -4.41 4.00
C TYR A 37 -5.60 -4.66 2.67
N LEU A 38 -6.59 -5.53 2.70
CA LEU A 38 -7.24 -6.05 1.51
C LEU A 38 -7.81 -5.01 0.55
N PRO A 39 -8.42 -3.90 1.03
CA PRO A 39 -8.96 -2.90 0.10
C PRO A 39 -7.93 -2.34 -0.89
N LEU A 40 -6.66 -2.35 -0.54
CA LEU A 40 -5.58 -1.86 -1.41
C LEU A 40 -4.78 -2.99 -2.08
N CYS A 41 -5.14 -4.26 -1.82
CA CYS A 41 -4.47 -5.38 -2.48
C CYS A 41 -5.08 -5.63 -3.86
N PRO A 42 -4.27 -5.81 -4.90
CA PRO A 42 -4.80 -6.28 -6.18
C PRO A 42 -5.40 -7.68 -6.01
N THR A 43 -6.30 -8.06 -6.91
CA THR A 43 -6.80 -9.43 -6.93
C THR A 43 -5.69 -10.39 -7.37
N TRP A 44 -5.87 -11.69 -7.13
CA TRP A 44 -4.91 -12.68 -7.60
C TRP A 44 -4.75 -12.65 -9.12
N GLN A 45 -5.83 -12.37 -9.85
CA GLN A 45 -5.78 -12.23 -11.30
C GLN A 45 -4.90 -11.05 -11.70
N MET A 46 -5.05 -9.92 -11.02
CA MET A 46 -4.25 -8.72 -11.30
C MET A 46 -2.76 -8.93 -11.02
N SER A 47 -2.41 -9.77 -10.05
CA SER A 47 -1.02 -10.02 -9.70
C SER A 47 -0.20 -10.64 -10.84
N LYS A 48 -0.86 -11.20 -11.85
CA LYS A 48 -0.22 -11.82 -13.00
C LYS A 48 -0.20 -10.90 -14.22
N MET A 49 -0.74 -9.70 -14.11
CA MET A 49 -0.86 -8.77 -15.23
C MET A 49 0.38 -7.92 -15.40
N LYS A 50 0.66 -7.54 -16.64
CA LYS A 50 1.68 -6.55 -16.96
C LYS A 50 1.14 -5.15 -16.65
N GLU A 51 2.03 -4.18 -16.54
CA GLU A 51 1.69 -2.81 -16.18
C GLU A 51 0.54 -2.23 -17.02
N ALA A 52 0.58 -2.39 -18.34
CA ALA A 52 -0.43 -1.80 -19.24
C ALA A 52 -1.84 -2.31 -18.95
N GLU A 53 -1.97 -3.57 -18.49
CA GLU A 53 -3.25 -4.17 -18.16
C GLU A 53 -3.63 -3.90 -16.70
N LEU A 54 -2.65 -3.91 -15.82
CA LEU A 54 -2.85 -3.72 -14.38
C LEU A 54 -3.35 -2.30 -14.05
N ARG A 55 -2.75 -1.28 -14.65
CA ARG A 55 -3.07 0.12 -14.34
C ARG A 55 -4.57 0.42 -14.42
N PRO A 56 -5.26 0.13 -15.55
CA PRO A 56 -6.70 0.45 -15.60
C PRO A 56 -7.53 -0.39 -14.65
N LYS A 57 -7.19 -1.67 -14.47
CA LYS A 57 -7.97 -2.56 -13.62
C LYS A 57 -7.81 -2.23 -12.15
N TYR A 58 -6.60 -2.00 -11.70
CA TYR A 58 -6.34 -1.61 -10.33
C TYR A 58 -6.91 -0.21 -10.05
N GLY A 59 -6.80 0.69 -11.02
CA GLY A 59 -7.41 2.02 -10.94
C GLY A 59 -8.91 1.96 -10.68
N LYS A 60 -9.63 1.04 -11.36
CA LYS A 60 -11.06 0.83 -11.12
C LYS A 60 -11.32 0.30 -9.72
N GLN A 61 -10.46 -0.58 -9.22
CA GLN A 61 -10.58 -1.08 -7.84
C GLN A 61 -10.48 0.08 -6.85
N LEU A 62 -9.51 0.97 -7.03
CA LEU A 62 -9.34 2.12 -6.15
C LEU A 62 -10.53 3.07 -6.23
N GLN A 63 -11.03 3.34 -7.43
CA GLN A 63 -12.19 4.21 -7.62
C GLN A 63 -13.46 3.68 -6.97
N ALA A 64 -13.57 2.36 -6.82
CA ALA A 64 -14.71 1.73 -6.16
C ALA A 64 -14.67 1.85 -4.63
N LEU A 65 -13.53 2.24 -4.05
CA LEU A 65 -13.40 2.41 -2.62
C LEU A 65 -14.02 3.73 -2.16
N ASN A 66 -14.55 3.73 -0.95
CA ASN A 66 -14.93 4.96 -0.28
C ASN A 66 -13.65 5.62 0.28
N PRO A 67 -13.19 6.76 -0.28
CA PRO A 67 -11.93 7.35 0.17
C PRO A 67 -11.96 7.76 1.64
N TYR A 68 -13.07 8.35 2.07
CA TYR A 68 -13.21 8.81 3.46
C TYR A 68 -13.05 7.64 4.43
N LYS A 69 -13.77 6.56 4.19
CA LYS A 69 -13.73 5.37 5.06
C LYS A 69 -12.33 4.74 5.06
N THR A 70 -11.74 4.57 3.89
CA THR A 70 -10.43 3.93 3.75
C THR A 70 -9.35 4.72 4.47
N ILE A 71 -9.34 6.04 4.28
CA ILE A 71 -8.33 6.89 4.90
C ILE A 71 -8.52 6.96 6.41
N LYS A 72 -9.76 6.98 6.89
CA LYS A 72 -10.03 6.93 8.33
C LYS A 72 -9.55 5.63 8.97
N GLU A 73 -9.73 4.50 8.30
CA GLU A 73 -9.20 3.22 8.79
C GLU A 73 -7.68 3.25 8.90
N LEU A 74 -6.99 3.77 7.87
CA LEU A 74 -5.54 3.87 7.89
C LEU A 74 -5.05 4.82 8.97
N GLU A 75 -5.70 5.97 9.12
CA GLU A 75 -5.37 6.92 10.18
C GLU A 75 -5.49 6.29 11.56
N LYS A 76 -6.55 5.54 11.79
CA LYS A 76 -6.76 4.86 13.06
C LYS A 76 -5.66 3.84 13.36
N GLN A 77 -5.30 3.03 12.35
CA GLN A 77 -4.22 2.07 12.51
C GLN A 77 -2.87 2.73 12.71
N ALA A 78 -2.69 3.92 12.17
CA ALA A 78 -1.43 4.65 12.25
C ALA A 78 -1.25 5.43 13.55
N GLU A 79 -2.23 5.42 14.46
CA GLU A 79 -2.09 6.09 15.75
C GLU A 79 -0.84 5.61 16.50
N GLY A 80 0.00 6.54 16.94
CA GLY A 80 1.25 6.22 17.62
C GLY A 80 2.43 6.00 16.68
N TYR A 81 2.23 6.07 15.36
CA TYR A 81 3.29 5.94 14.37
C TYR A 81 3.55 7.27 13.68
N GLU A 82 4.77 7.43 13.16
CA GLU A 82 5.13 8.63 12.39
C GLU A 82 4.42 8.68 11.03
N GLY A 83 4.05 7.52 10.51
CA GLY A 83 3.36 7.41 9.24
C GLY A 83 3.12 5.96 8.90
N ILE A 84 2.76 5.70 7.64
CA ILE A 84 2.58 4.33 7.15
C ILE A 84 3.51 4.08 5.97
N VAL A 85 3.85 2.81 5.76
CA VAL A 85 4.56 2.39 4.56
C VAL A 85 3.73 1.30 3.88
N LEU A 86 3.36 1.57 2.63
CA LEU A 86 2.62 0.62 1.79
C LEU A 86 3.63 -0.35 1.20
N LEU A 87 3.48 -1.63 1.52
CA LEU A 87 4.48 -2.65 1.20
C LEU A 87 4.05 -3.54 0.05
N ALA A 88 4.97 -3.80 -0.86
CA ALA A 88 4.81 -4.75 -1.95
C ALA A 88 6.16 -5.40 -2.26
N TRP A 89 6.15 -6.39 -3.17
CA TRP A 89 7.34 -7.18 -3.48
C TRP A 89 8.30 -6.49 -4.45
N GLU A 90 7.78 -5.68 -5.39
CA GLU A 90 8.55 -5.12 -6.49
C GLU A 90 9.63 -4.15 -6.02
N ALA A 91 10.76 -4.15 -6.72
CA ALA A 91 11.81 -3.17 -6.50
C ALA A 91 11.33 -1.77 -6.93
N PHE A 92 11.97 -0.71 -6.42
CA PHE A 92 11.61 0.66 -6.75
C PHE A 92 11.87 1.01 -8.21
N THR A 93 12.72 0.24 -8.89
CA THR A 93 13.07 0.48 -10.29
C THR A 93 12.03 -0.06 -11.27
N VAL A 94 11.03 -0.82 -10.79
CA VAL A 94 9.98 -1.37 -11.64
C VAL A 94 8.63 -0.87 -11.15
N PHE A 95 7.63 -0.90 -12.06
CA PHE A 95 6.29 -0.49 -11.71
C PHE A 95 5.70 -1.37 -10.62
N SER A 96 4.99 -0.74 -9.69
CA SER A 96 4.25 -1.44 -8.64
C SER A 96 2.91 -0.75 -8.41
N HIS A 97 1.89 -1.54 -8.11
CA HIS A 97 0.57 -1.01 -7.76
C HIS A 97 0.60 -0.10 -6.52
N ARG A 98 1.62 -0.23 -5.66
CA ARG A 98 1.73 0.63 -4.48
C ARG A 98 1.89 2.11 -4.85
N ASN A 99 2.46 2.40 -6.01
CA ASN A 99 2.58 3.78 -6.49
C ASN A 99 1.20 4.34 -6.84
N LEU A 100 0.33 3.53 -7.43
CA LEU A 100 -1.04 3.93 -7.72
C LEU A 100 -1.85 4.12 -6.43
N ALA A 101 -1.68 3.22 -5.47
CA ALA A 101 -2.35 3.33 -4.17
C ALA A 101 -1.91 4.59 -3.43
N ALA A 102 -0.61 4.87 -3.39
CA ALA A 102 -0.07 6.07 -2.74
C ALA A 102 -0.60 7.34 -3.38
N ALA A 103 -0.62 7.40 -4.71
CA ALA A 103 -1.16 8.54 -5.44
C ALA A 103 -2.65 8.73 -5.15
N TRP A 104 -3.42 7.64 -5.09
CA TRP A 104 -4.84 7.70 -4.77
C TRP A 104 -5.08 8.27 -3.37
N ILE A 105 -4.30 7.82 -2.38
CA ILE A 105 -4.40 8.37 -1.01
C ILE A 105 -4.07 9.86 -1.02
N SER A 106 -3.01 10.26 -1.70
CA SER A 106 -2.58 11.66 -1.78
C SER A 106 -3.64 12.54 -2.42
N GLN A 107 -4.31 12.03 -3.48
CA GLN A 107 -5.36 12.78 -4.19
C GLN A 107 -6.64 12.92 -3.37
N ASN A 108 -6.91 11.99 -2.46
CA ASN A 108 -8.15 11.94 -1.69
C ASN A 108 -7.99 12.36 -0.22
N SER A 109 -6.85 12.91 0.14
CA SER A 109 -6.57 13.32 1.51
C SER A 109 -5.62 14.52 1.53
N LYS A 110 -5.30 14.99 2.73
CA LYS A 110 -4.29 16.04 2.94
C LYS A 110 -2.87 15.49 2.96
N TYR A 111 -2.71 14.19 2.93
CA TYR A 111 -1.40 13.55 3.06
C TYR A 111 -0.62 13.56 1.75
N LYS A 112 0.70 13.68 1.87
CA LYS A 112 1.63 13.65 0.74
C LYS A 112 2.45 12.36 0.82
N VAL A 113 2.81 11.88 -0.32
CA VAL A 113 3.67 10.69 -0.44
C VAL A 113 5.12 11.12 -0.53
#